data_197b4a865adef214af1bf0f206043c01
#
_entry.id   197b4a865adef214af1bf0f206043c01
#
_cell.length_a   1.000
_cell.length_b   1.000
_cell.length_c   1.000
_cell.angle_alpha   90.00
_cell.angle_beta   90.00
_cell.angle_gamma   90.00
#
_symmetry.space_group_name_H-M   'P 1'
#
loop_
_entity.id
_entity.type
_entity.pdbx_description
1 polymer ?
#
loop_
_entity_poly.entity_id
_entity_poly.type
_entity_poly.pdbx_seq_one_letter_code
_entity_poly.pdbx_strand_id
1 'polypeptide(L)'
;MDVPVAGGRLRVGVWDPVGPPAPEPGARPDGGAHPAHDAVPTVLAVHGITASHRAWPAVVAALPGVRVVAPDLRGRGRSNGLPGPYGMGAHADDLATVLDTLGIDRVVALGHSMGAFVSVVLAHRHPGRVSRLVLVDGGIPLPPPTGLAPDATHDEVLRALLGPAVERLERTFADHEEYRGFWRAHPAFASAWDEPWADVVAGYVDYDLVGEAPALRPASSGTAVSADSLELYEGGPLADALAGDHPLDVPLVLLRAPRGLLDEPEALYSPEHLAVWRARLPGLRTRDVAGINHYTIIMSPPGVEAVAGETLRALAAVTSDGPGPASDEEVTA
;
A
#
# COMPACT_ATOMS: atom_id res chain seq x y z
N MET A 1 -7.59 14.84 3.13
CA MET A 1 -8.90 15.19 2.51
C MET A 1 -9.84 13.99 2.52
N ASP A 2 -11.13 14.18 2.17
CA ASP A 2 -12.09 13.08 2.09
C ASP A 2 -12.68 13.03 0.68
N VAL A 3 -12.54 11.86 0.01
CA VAL A 3 -12.99 11.62 -1.36
C VAL A 3 -14.29 10.82 -1.35
N PRO A 4 -15.35 11.24 -2.06
CA PRO A 4 -16.58 10.46 -2.19
C PRO A 4 -16.33 9.14 -2.93
N VAL A 5 -16.82 8.05 -2.37
CA VAL A 5 -16.81 6.71 -2.96
C VAL A 5 -18.16 6.01 -2.71
N ALA A 6 -18.37 4.85 -3.29
CA ALA A 6 -19.57 4.07 -3.02
C ALA A 6 -19.75 3.80 -1.52
N GLY A 7 -20.86 4.19 -0.95
CA GLY A 7 -21.20 3.99 0.46
C GLY A 7 -20.68 5.07 1.43
N GLY A 8 -19.96 6.10 0.96
CA GLY A 8 -19.51 7.20 1.83
C GLY A 8 -18.27 7.95 1.34
N ARG A 9 -17.28 8.13 2.20
CA ARG A 9 -16.07 8.91 1.91
C ARG A 9 -14.83 8.18 2.39
N LEU A 10 -13.80 8.14 1.53
CA LEU A 10 -12.45 7.69 1.89
C LEU A 10 -11.63 8.86 2.42
N ARG A 11 -10.95 8.65 3.53
CA ARG A 11 -9.89 9.54 3.99
C ARG A 11 -8.66 9.33 3.12
N VAL A 12 -8.09 10.40 2.62
CA VAL A 12 -6.89 10.38 1.77
C VAL A 12 -5.84 11.33 2.33
N GLY A 13 -4.67 10.80 2.63
CA GLY A 13 -3.45 11.57 2.84
C GLY A 13 -2.89 12.03 1.50
N VAL A 14 -2.56 13.30 1.39
CA VAL A 14 -1.91 13.88 0.20
C VAL A 14 -0.72 14.69 0.65
N TRP A 15 0.43 14.40 0.10
CA TRP A 15 1.67 15.18 0.28
C TRP A 15 2.10 15.68 -1.08
N ASP A 16 1.91 16.99 -1.28
CA ASP A 16 2.40 17.66 -2.48
C ASP A 16 3.88 17.99 -2.32
N PRO A 17 4.67 17.95 -3.40
CA PRO A 17 6.05 18.40 -3.35
C PRO A 17 6.09 19.88 -2.97
N VAL A 18 7.02 20.24 -2.10
CA VAL A 18 7.27 21.64 -1.80
C VAL A 18 7.88 22.26 -3.06
N GLY A 19 7.06 22.92 -3.87
CA GLY A 19 7.49 23.66 -5.05
C GLY A 19 8.00 25.06 -4.68
N PRO A 20 8.67 25.78 -5.60
CA PRO A 20 8.88 27.22 -5.44
C PRO A 20 7.51 27.90 -5.23
N PRO A 21 7.45 28.98 -4.42
CA PRO A 21 6.20 29.68 -4.17
C PRO A 21 5.55 30.07 -5.50
N ALA A 22 4.23 29.96 -5.58
CA ALA A 22 3.47 30.39 -6.75
C ALA A 22 3.86 31.83 -7.10
N PRO A 23 4.02 32.20 -8.39
CA PRO A 23 4.32 33.57 -8.78
C PRO A 23 3.26 34.50 -8.22
N GLU A 24 3.69 35.68 -7.73
CA GLU A 24 2.82 36.71 -7.16
C GLU A 24 1.61 36.97 -8.07
N PRO A 25 0.39 37.16 -7.53
CA PRO A 25 -0.79 37.47 -8.33
C PRO A 25 -0.59 38.83 -9.04
N GLY A 26 -0.29 38.81 -10.35
CA GLY A 26 -0.09 40.00 -11.18
C GLY A 26 0.93 39.82 -12.31
N ALA A 27 1.75 38.81 -12.34
CA ALA A 27 2.59 38.52 -13.49
C ALA A 27 1.71 37.95 -14.63
N ARG A 28 1.47 38.77 -15.68
CA ARG A 28 0.83 38.29 -16.93
C ARG A 28 1.78 37.31 -17.60
N PRO A 29 1.33 36.08 -17.95
CA PRO A 29 2.13 35.24 -18.82
C PRO A 29 2.17 35.88 -20.21
N ASP A 30 3.36 36.19 -20.67
CA ASP A 30 3.59 36.47 -22.09
C ASP A 30 3.07 35.26 -22.88
N GLY A 31 2.30 35.55 -23.96
CA GLY A 31 1.55 34.58 -24.73
C GLY A 31 2.42 33.53 -25.46
N GLY A 32 2.90 32.55 -24.71
CA GLY A 32 3.50 31.34 -25.19
C GLY A 32 2.57 30.18 -24.82
N ALA A 33 2.39 29.22 -25.75
CA ALA A 33 1.64 28.01 -25.53
C ALA A 33 1.90 27.49 -24.11
N HIS A 34 0.81 27.16 -23.36
CA HIS A 34 0.93 26.47 -22.07
C HIS A 34 1.90 25.31 -22.28
N PRO A 35 3.06 25.24 -21.60
CA PRO A 35 3.79 24.02 -21.53
C PRO A 35 2.76 23.01 -20.98
N ALA A 36 2.59 21.88 -21.65
CA ALA A 36 1.93 20.73 -21.07
C ALA A 36 2.50 20.66 -19.64
N HIS A 37 1.64 20.81 -18.61
CA HIS A 37 2.07 20.73 -17.22
C HIS A 37 2.90 19.47 -17.14
N ASP A 38 4.22 19.59 -16.94
CA ASP A 38 5.06 18.45 -16.58
C ASP A 38 4.41 17.89 -15.35
N ALA A 39 3.62 16.82 -15.57
CA ALA A 39 2.71 16.31 -14.54
C ALA A 39 3.59 15.91 -13.36
N VAL A 40 3.36 16.53 -12.20
CA VAL A 40 4.11 16.25 -10.97
C VAL A 40 4.17 14.73 -10.79
N PRO A 41 5.36 14.13 -10.72
CA PRO A 41 5.49 12.69 -10.54
C PRO A 41 4.65 12.24 -9.35
N THR A 42 3.71 11.33 -9.58
CA THR A 42 2.73 10.95 -8.55
C THR A 42 2.84 9.48 -8.21
N VAL A 43 2.86 9.19 -6.91
CA VAL A 43 2.84 7.86 -6.32
C VAL A 43 1.50 7.66 -5.60
N LEU A 44 0.82 6.55 -5.90
CA LEU A 44 -0.29 6.04 -5.09
C LEU A 44 0.27 5.04 -4.09
N ALA A 45 0.23 5.37 -2.80
CA ALA A 45 0.79 4.55 -1.73
C ALA A 45 -0.32 3.82 -0.97
N VAL A 46 -0.36 2.49 -1.07
CA VAL A 46 -1.44 1.63 -0.56
C VAL A 46 -0.95 0.80 0.61
N HIS A 47 -1.58 0.96 1.76
CA HIS A 47 -1.17 0.36 3.04
C HIS A 47 -1.63 -1.09 3.23
N GLY A 48 -1.06 -1.78 4.24
CA GLY A 48 -1.37 -3.15 4.61
C GLY A 48 -2.72 -3.35 5.31
N ILE A 49 -3.05 -4.62 5.60
CA ILE A 49 -4.39 -5.09 5.99
C ILE A 49 -4.97 -4.45 7.26
N THR A 50 -4.14 -4.09 8.23
CA THR A 50 -4.56 -3.44 9.49
C THR A 50 -3.92 -2.08 9.69
N ALA A 51 -3.45 -1.45 8.61
CA ALA A 51 -2.73 -0.19 8.62
C ALA A 51 -3.62 1.01 8.21
N SER A 52 -2.97 2.12 7.88
CA SER A 52 -3.59 3.37 7.41
C SER A 52 -2.59 4.14 6.54
N HIS A 53 -2.99 5.30 6.01
CA HIS A 53 -2.06 6.19 5.29
C HIS A 53 -0.88 6.66 6.16
N ARG A 54 -0.97 6.52 7.50
CA ARG A 54 0.11 6.85 8.43
C ARG A 54 1.28 5.86 8.41
N ALA A 55 1.18 4.80 7.62
CA ALA A 55 2.30 3.92 7.32
C ALA A 55 3.40 4.59 6.46
N TRP A 56 3.09 5.69 5.78
CA TRP A 56 3.92 6.25 4.72
C TRP A 56 4.78 7.48 5.04
N PRO A 57 4.60 8.23 6.15
CA PRO A 57 5.32 9.50 6.38
C PRO A 57 6.83 9.41 6.24
N ALA A 58 7.48 8.31 6.69
CA ALA A 58 8.92 8.13 6.55
C ALA A 58 9.35 7.96 5.08
N VAL A 59 8.58 7.17 4.30
CA VAL A 59 8.82 6.99 2.86
C VAL A 59 8.56 8.29 2.10
N VAL A 60 7.49 9.02 2.44
CA VAL A 60 7.16 10.33 1.85
C VAL A 60 8.32 11.32 2.03
N ALA A 61 8.90 11.38 3.23
CA ALA A 61 10.05 12.24 3.51
C ALA A 61 11.29 11.93 2.65
N ALA A 62 11.39 10.68 2.17
CA ALA A 62 12.47 10.22 1.29
C ALA A 62 12.13 10.31 -0.22
N LEU A 63 10.99 10.93 -0.59
CA LEU A 63 10.54 11.12 -1.96
C LEU A 63 10.45 12.63 -2.32
N PRO A 64 11.56 13.38 -2.35
CA PRO A 64 11.53 14.80 -2.65
C PRO A 64 11.02 15.04 -4.08
N GLY A 65 10.19 16.06 -4.26
CA GLY A 65 9.65 16.43 -5.58
C GLY A 65 8.54 15.51 -6.11
N VAL A 66 8.07 14.56 -5.30
CA VAL A 66 7.04 13.59 -5.67
C VAL A 66 5.73 13.89 -4.91
N ARG A 67 4.62 13.92 -5.61
CA ARG A 67 3.30 13.89 -4.96
C ARG A 67 3.01 12.46 -4.49
N VAL A 68 2.62 12.30 -3.23
CA VAL A 68 2.17 11.01 -2.70
C VAL A 68 0.71 11.10 -2.29
N VAL A 69 -0.10 10.19 -2.82
CA VAL A 69 -1.51 10.01 -2.49
C VAL A 69 -1.66 8.67 -1.76
N ALA A 70 -2.15 8.70 -0.53
CA ALA A 70 -2.30 7.49 0.29
C ALA A 70 -3.69 7.46 0.96
N PRO A 71 -4.63 6.70 0.43
CA PRO A 71 -5.94 6.51 1.05
C PRO A 71 -5.86 5.61 2.29
N ASP A 72 -6.72 5.88 3.29
CA ASP A 72 -7.14 4.85 4.24
C ASP A 72 -8.12 3.94 3.52
N LEU A 73 -7.77 2.70 3.34
CA LEU A 73 -8.63 1.74 2.64
C LEU A 73 -9.95 1.56 3.39
N ARG A 74 -11.00 1.17 2.68
CA ARG A 74 -12.32 0.86 3.21
C ARG A 74 -12.23 -0.06 4.44
N GLY A 75 -12.87 0.33 5.54
CA GLY A 75 -12.79 -0.39 6.81
C GLY A 75 -11.53 -0.14 7.64
N ARG A 76 -10.70 0.85 7.30
CA ARG A 76 -9.42 1.18 8.00
C ARG A 76 -9.30 2.68 8.28
N GLY A 77 -8.49 3.02 9.25
CA GLY A 77 -8.18 4.41 9.60
C GLY A 77 -9.42 5.27 9.80
N ARG A 78 -9.52 6.38 9.11
CA ARG A 78 -10.72 7.25 9.15
C ARG A 78 -11.74 6.93 8.05
N SER A 79 -11.50 5.85 7.28
CA SER A 79 -12.47 5.20 6.39
C SER A 79 -13.12 3.96 7.03
N ASN A 80 -12.95 3.77 8.33
CA ASN A 80 -13.40 2.58 9.07
C ASN A 80 -14.92 2.37 9.08
N GLY A 81 -15.69 3.44 8.93
CA GLY A 81 -17.18 3.40 8.86
C GLY A 81 -17.75 3.04 7.48
N LEU A 82 -16.90 2.88 6.45
CA LEU A 82 -17.38 2.48 5.12
C LEU A 82 -17.87 1.03 5.13
N PRO A 83 -19.09 0.76 4.63
CA PRO A 83 -19.59 -0.60 4.51
C PRO A 83 -18.89 -1.38 3.40
N GLY A 84 -19.06 -2.72 3.38
CA GLY A 84 -18.68 -3.54 2.22
C GLY A 84 -19.40 -3.13 0.91
N PRO A 85 -19.07 -3.76 -0.22
CA PRO A 85 -18.18 -4.93 -0.28
C PRO A 85 -16.73 -4.59 0.06
N TYR A 86 -16.02 -5.57 0.63
CA TYR A 86 -14.58 -5.57 0.83
C TYR A 86 -13.91 -6.44 -0.24
N GLY A 87 -12.62 -6.63 -0.19
CA GLY A 87 -11.84 -7.41 -1.15
C GLY A 87 -10.99 -6.54 -2.08
N MET A 88 -10.00 -7.16 -2.73
CA MET A 88 -9.01 -6.45 -3.55
C MET A 88 -9.64 -5.68 -4.70
N GLY A 89 -10.70 -6.23 -5.32
CA GLY A 89 -11.44 -5.56 -6.40
C GLY A 89 -12.16 -4.29 -5.94
N ALA A 90 -12.85 -4.34 -4.79
CA ALA A 90 -13.54 -3.18 -4.24
C ALA A 90 -12.56 -2.06 -3.84
N HIS A 91 -11.44 -2.41 -3.23
CA HIS A 91 -10.38 -1.45 -2.93
C HIS A 91 -9.78 -0.85 -4.20
N ALA A 92 -9.54 -1.64 -5.24
CA ALA A 92 -9.04 -1.15 -6.52
C ALA A 92 -9.99 -0.13 -7.18
N ASP A 93 -11.30 -0.39 -7.15
CA ASP A 93 -12.31 0.52 -7.70
C ASP A 93 -12.40 1.83 -6.88
N ASP A 94 -12.28 1.75 -5.56
CA ASP A 94 -12.17 2.94 -4.69
C ASP A 94 -10.92 3.77 -5.02
N LEU A 95 -9.78 3.12 -5.24
CA LEU A 95 -8.53 3.82 -5.59
C LEU A 95 -8.62 4.49 -6.97
N ALA A 96 -9.24 3.84 -7.95
CA ALA A 96 -9.51 4.47 -9.25
C ALA A 96 -10.38 5.72 -9.09
N THR A 97 -11.43 5.66 -8.25
CA THR A 97 -12.27 6.82 -7.92
C THR A 97 -11.50 7.95 -7.24
N VAL A 98 -10.54 7.62 -6.37
CA VAL A 98 -9.65 8.61 -5.75
C VAL A 98 -8.80 9.31 -6.83
N LEU A 99 -8.20 8.55 -7.74
CA LEU A 99 -7.40 9.12 -8.83
C LEU A 99 -8.24 10.02 -9.74
N ASP A 100 -9.46 9.59 -10.11
CA ASP A 100 -10.39 10.39 -10.92
C ASP A 100 -10.75 11.71 -10.22
N THR A 101 -11.09 11.65 -8.93
CA THR A 101 -11.45 12.84 -8.14
C THR A 101 -10.30 13.84 -8.04
N LEU A 102 -9.07 13.36 -8.04
CA LEU A 102 -7.86 14.19 -7.97
C LEU A 102 -7.35 14.63 -9.36
N GLY A 103 -8.00 14.21 -10.45
CA GLY A 103 -7.56 14.49 -11.81
C GLY A 103 -6.18 13.88 -12.13
N ILE A 104 -5.91 12.69 -11.58
CA ILE A 104 -4.64 11.99 -11.78
C ILE A 104 -4.88 10.83 -12.75
N ASP A 105 -4.34 10.92 -13.96
CA ASP A 105 -4.56 9.91 -15.00
C ASP A 105 -3.76 8.63 -14.73
N ARG A 106 -2.49 8.76 -14.33
CA ARG A 106 -1.57 7.63 -14.20
C ARG A 106 -0.58 7.83 -13.06
N VAL A 107 -0.26 6.73 -12.35
CA VAL A 107 0.63 6.74 -11.19
C VAL A 107 1.67 5.61 -11.25
N VAL A 108 2.72 5.73 -10.44
CA VAL A 108 3.44 4.58 -9.91
C VAL A 108 2.70 4.11 -8.67
N ALA A 109 2.29 2.84 -8.60
CA ALA A 109 1.63 2.30 -7.42
C ALA A 109 2.67 1.63 -6.51
N LEU A 110 2.71 2.10 -5.26
CA LEU A 110 3.55 1.60 -4.18
C LEU A 110 2.64 0.92 -3.15
N GLY A 111 2.68 -0.39 -3.08
CA GLY A 111 1.84 -1.16 -2.15
C GLY A 111 2.67 -1.90 -1.11
N HIS A 112 2.23 -1.88 0.15
CA HIS A 112 2.82 -2.67 1.23
C HIS A 112 1.85 -3.76 1.68
N SER A 113 2.35 -5.00 1.85
CA SER A 113 1.53 -6.11 2.35
C SER A 113 0.25 -6.24 1.49
N MET A 114 -0.95 -6.30 2.09
CA MET A 114 -2.22 -6.29 1.36
C MET A 114 -2.33 -5.16 0.33
N GLY A 115 -1.77 -3.98 0.60
CA GLY A 115 -1.80 -2.87 -0.36
C GLY A 115 -1.06 -3.17 -1.66
N ALA A 116 -0.09 -4.08 -1.64
CA ALA A 116 0.57 -4.55 -2.85
C ALA A 116 -0.36 -5.42 -3.70
N PHE A 117 -1.18 -6.27 -3.09
CA PHE A 117 -2.22 -7.07 -3.77
C PHE A 117 -3.27 -6.16 -4.41
N VAL A 118 -3.76 -5.17 -3.65
CA VAL A 118 -4.70 -4.16 -4.17
C VAL A 118 -4.08 -3.41 -5.36
N SER A 119 -2.80 -3.06 -5.32
CA SER A 119 -2.10 -2.37 -6.40
C SER A 119 -2.00 -3.21 -7.67
N VAL A 120 -1.76 -4.51 -7.55
CA VAL A 120 -1.76 -5.46 -8.67
C VAL A 120 -3.16 -5.55 -9.30
N VAL A 121 -4.18 -5.70 -8.47
CA VAL A 121 -5.58 -5.77 -8.93
C VAL A 121 -6.03 -4.45 -9.56
N LEU A 122 -5.61 -3.30 -9.02
CA LEU A 122 -5.85 -1.97 -9.61
C LEU A 122 -5.27 -1.86 -11.02
N ALA A 123 -4.02 -2.28 -11.19
CA ALA A 123 -3.34 -2.21 -12.50
C ALA A 123 -4.05 -3.08 -13.56
N HIS A 124 -4.58 -4.23 -13.15
CA HIS A 124 -5.31 -5.14 -14.03
C HIS A 124 -6.74 -4.65 -14.35
N ARG A 125 -7.51 -4.25 -13.32
CA ARG A 125 -8.91 -3.83 -13.48
C ARG A 125 -9.08 -2.47 -14.14
N HIS A 126 -8.10 -1.61 -13.99
CA HIS A 126 -8.10 -0.24 -14.53
C HIS A 126 -6.86 -0.02 -15.42
N PRO A 127 -6.82 -0.63 -16.62
CA PRO A 127 -5.68 -0.53 -17.52
C PRO A 127 -5.30 0.92 -17.82
N GLY A 128 -4.00 1.18 -17.86
CA GLY A 128 -3.46 2.52 -18.09
C GLY A 128 -3.35 3.42 -16.85
N ARG A 129 -4.00 3.09 -15.71
CA ARG A 129 -3.93 3.91 -14.48
C ARG A 129 -2.65 3.71 -13.69
N VAL A 130 -2.01 2.56 -13.83
CA VAL A 130 -0.72 2.24 -13.19
C VAL A 130 0.35 2.09 -14.25
N SER A 131 1.45 2.82 -14.09
CA SER A 131 2.60 2.75 -14.99
C SER A 131 3.61 1.70 -14.57
N ARG A 132 3.83 1.56 -13.27
CA ARG A 132 4.77 0.61 -12.66
C ARG A 132 4.30 0.24 -11.26
N LEU A 133 4.67 -0.96 -10.81
CA LEU A 133 4.36 -1.49 -9.48
C LEU A 133 5.63 -1.61 -8.65
N VAL A 134 5.61 -1.01 -7.47
CA VAL A 134 6.59 -1.22 -6.40
C VAL A 134 5.87 -1.96 -5.27
N LEU A 135 6.10 -3.26 -5.20
CA LEU A 135 5.47 -4.17 -4.25
C LEU A 135 6.40 -4.36 -3.06
N VAL A 136 5.92 -4.05 -1.87
CA VAL A 136 6.70 -4.14 -0.64
C VAL A 136 6.13 -5.25 0.23
N ASP A 137 6.84 -6.35 0.27
CA ASP A 137 6.54 -7.55 1.05
C ASP A 137 5.08 -8.02 0.92
N GLY A 138 4.60 -8.09 -0.34
CA GLY A 138 3.23 -8.45 -0.71
C GLY A 138 3.03 -8.46 -2.23
N GLY A 139 1.79 -8.69 -2.69
CA GLY A 139 1.37 -8.52 -4.08
C GLY A 139 1.46 -9.75 -4.99
N ILE A 140 2.03 -10.84 -4.50
CA ILE A 140 1.88 -12.18 -5.09
C ILE A 140 1.22 -13.11 -4.06
N PRO A 141 0.47 -14.14 -4.45
CA PRO A 141 -0.23 -15.02 -3.52
C PRO A 141 0.68 -15.52 -2.40
N LEU A 142 0.17 -15.48 -1.18
CA LEU A 142 0.88 -16.03 -0.03
C LEU A 142 0.98 -17.55 -0.15
N PRO A 143 2.08 -18.14 0.33
CA PRO A 143 2.12 -19.58 0.51
C PRO A 143 1.07 -19.99 1.55
N PRO A 144 0.47 -21.21 1.41
CA PRO A 144 -0.40 -21.73 2.45
C PRO A 144 0.28 -21.72 3.82
N PRO A 145 -0.42 -21.33 4.90
CA PRO A 145 0.16 -21.31 6.24
C PRO A 145 0.67 -22.71 6.62
N THR A 146 1.86 -22.78 7.17
CA THR A 146 2.44 -24.04 7.67
C THR A 146 1.98 -24.32 9.09
N GLY A 147 1.86 -25.59 9.46
CA GLY A 147 1.54 -26.00 10.82
C GLY A 147 0.06 -25.93 11.23
N LEU A 148 -0.83 -25.52 10.34
CA LEU A 148 -2.28 -25.59 10.53
C LEU A 148 -2.84 -26.95 10.08
N ALA A 149 -3.94 -27.38 10.72
CA ALA A 149 -4.69 -28.53 10.27
C ALA A 149 -5.32 -28.28 8.88
N PRO A 150 -5.50 -29.31 8.04
CA PRO A 150 -6.11 -29.14 6.71
C PRO A 150 -7.54 -28.59 6.73
N ASP A 151 -8.23 -28.72 7.85
CA ASP A 151 -9.58 -28.23 8.13
C ASP A 151 -9.60 -26.98 9.02
N ALA A 152 -8.46 -26.30 9.17
CA ALA A 152 -8.37 -25.06 9.95
C ALA A 152 -9.40 -24.04 9.45
N THR A 153 -10.09 -23.43 10.40
CA THR A 153 -11.05 -22.37 10.12
C THR A 153 -10.34 -21.12 9.61
N HIS A 154 -11.06 -20.28 8.88
CA HIS A 154 -10.52 -19.00 8.42
C HIS A 154 -9.97 -18.13 9.56
N ASP A 155 -10.64 -18.10 10.71
CA ASP A 155 -10.19 -17.36 11.89
C ASP A 155 -8.86 -17.91 12.47
N GLU A 156 -8.66 -19.20 12.42
CA GLU A 156 -7.39 -19.83 12.84
C GLU A 156 -6.26 -19.46 11.88
N VAL A 157 -6.52 -19.49 10.58
CA VAL A 157 -5.56 -19.03 9.55
C VAL A 157 -5.21 -17.57 9.75
N LEU A 158 -6.19 -16.70 9.98
CA LEU A 158 -6.01 -15.28 10.17
C LEU A 158 -5.18 -14.97 11.44
N ARG A 159 -5.48 -15.66 12.56
CA ARG A 159 -4.69 -15.53 13.79
C ARG A 159 -3.27 -16.07 13.64
N ALA A 160 -3.09 -17.15 12.91
CA ALA A 160 -1.75 -17.67 12.64
C ALA A 160 -0.91 -16.72 11.76
N LEU A 161 -1.55 -16.04 10.80
CA LEU A 161 -0.87 -15.09 9.92
C LEU A 161 -0.55 -13.77 10.62
N LEU A 162 -1.53 -13.16 11.29
CA LEU A 162 -1.44 -11.79 11.80
C LEU A 162 -1.17 -11.70 13.31
N GLY A 163 -1.35 -12.81 14.04
CA GLY A 163 -1.05 -12.89 15.47
C GLY A 163 -1.69 -11.76 16.29
N PRO A 164 -0.89 -11.08 17.14
CA PRO A 164 -1.37 -10.00 18.01
C PRO A 164 -2.05 -8.85 17.25
N ALA A 165 -1.68 -8.63 15.99
CA ALA A 165 -2.28 -7.58 15.17
C ALA A 165 -3.79 -7.78 14.93
N VAL A 166 -4.28 -9.02 14.95
CA VAL A 166 -5.73 -9.32 14.91
C VAL A 166 -6.35 -9.29 16.30
N GLU A 167 -5.67 -9.85 17.30
CA GLU A 167 -6.21 -9.92 18.66
C GLU A 167 -6.58 -8.54 19.22
N ARG A 168 -5.82 -7.49 18.88
CA ARG A 168 -6.11 -6.13 19.32
C ARG A 168 -7.44 -5.59 18.81
N LEU A 169 -7.94 -6.07 17.66
CA LEU A 169 -9.17 -5.55 17.03
C LEU A 169 -10.40 -5.76 17.89
N GLU A 170 -10.38 -6.71 18.80
CA GLU A 170 -11.46 -7.02 19.75
C GLU A 170 -11.30 -6.30 21.11
N ARG A 171 -10.19 -5.54 21.30
CA ARG A 171 -9.86 -4.90 22.58
C ARG A 171 -10.28 -3.44 22.61
N THR A 172 -10.48 -2.96 23.84
CA THR A 172 -10.54 -1.54 24.18
C THR A 172 -9.32 -1.13 24.98
N PHE A 173 -8.94 0.13 24.86
CA PHE A 173 -7.77 0.71 25.52
C PHE A 173 -8.19 1.98 26.26
N ALA A 174 -7.69 2.18 27.47
CA ALA A 174 -8.03 3.35 28.27
C ALA A 174 -7.47 4.64 27.66
N ASP A 175 -6.28 4.57 27.08
CA ASP A 175 -5.60 5.71 26.46
C ASP A 175 -4.57 5.25 25.40
N HIS A 176 -3.89 6.21 24.79
CA HIS A 176 -2.83 5.96 23.82
C HIS A 176 -1.61 5.27 24.41
N GLU A 177 -1.30 5.51 25.70
CA GLU A 177 -0.13 4.89 26.34
C GLU A 177 -0.34 3.40 26.57
N GLU A 178 -1.54 2.97 26.96
CA GLU A 178 -1.89 1.54 27.04
C GLU A 178 -1.77 0.88 25.65
N TYR A 179 -2.24 1.57 24.60
CA TYR A 179 -2.13 1.05 23.23
C TYR A 179 -0.68 0.98 22.74
N ARG A 180 0.13 1.98 23.02
CA ARG A 180 1.57 1.95 22.73
C ARG A 180 2.26 0.82 23.51
N GLY A 181 1.83 0.58 24.76
CA GLY A 181 2.32 -0.54 25.58
C GLY A 181 2.05 -1.90 24.92
N PHE A 182 0.88 -2.07 24.33
CA PHE A 182 0.57 -3.27 23.53
C PHE A 182 1.55 -3.43 22.35
N TRP A 183 1.82 -2.35 21.60
CA TRP A 183 2.73 -2.39 20.46
C TRP A 183 4.22 -2.51 20.84
N ARG A 184 4.62 -2.02 22.02
CA ARG A 184 5.98 -2.29 22.55
C ARG A 184 6.20 -3.77 22.83
N ALA A 185 5.15 -4.48 23.21
CA ALA A 185 5.21 -5.92 23.42
C ALA A 185 5.13 -6.74 22.13
N HIS A 186 4.78 -6.11 20.99
CA HIS A 186 4.70 -6.80 19.72
C HIS A 186 6.11 -7.07 19.17
N PRO A 187 6.46 -8.34 18.85
CA PRO A 187 7.83 -8.71 18.47
C PRO A 187 8.43 -7.88 17.35
N ALA A 188 7.64 -7.56 16.32
CA ALA A 188 8.11 -6.77 15.17
C ALA A 188 8.54 -5.35 15.51
N PHE A 189 8.12 -4.81 16.66
CA PHE A 189 8.41 -3.43 17.08
C PHE A 189 9.25 -3.35 18.35
N ALA A 190 9.59 -4.47 18.97
CA ALA A 190 10.23 -4.49 20.29
C ALA A 190 11.48 -3.62 20.38
N SER A 191 12.34 -3.64 19.34
CA SER A 191 13.53 -2.79 19.26
C SER A 191 13.27 -1.40 18.68
N ALA A 192 12.20 -1.21 17.93
CA ALA A 192 11.95 0.02 17.18
C ALA A 192 11.65 1.24 18.06
N TRP A 193 11.16 1.02 19.29
CA TRP A 193 10.84 2.09 20.23
C TRP A 193 12.08 2.75 20.88
N ASP A 194 13.23 2.11 20.81
CA ASP A 194 14.52 2.63 21.32
C ASP A 194 15.36 3.27 20.19
N GLU A 195 14.86 3.23 18.96
CA GLU A 195 15.56 3.76 17.79
C GLU A 195 15.25 5.25 17.55
N PRO A 196 16.14 5.99 16.86
CA PRO A 196 15.93 7.41 16.54
C PRO A 196 14.67 7.70 15.70
N TRP A 197 14.07 6.68 15.10
CA TRP A 197 12.84 6.76 14.32
C TRP A 197 11.58 6.24 15.06
N ALA A 198 11.64 6.09 16.39
CA ALA A 198 10.51 5.66 17.23
C ALA A 198 9.24 6.51 17.02
N ASP A 199 9.38 7.81 16.72
CA ASP A 199 8.26 8.70 16.45
C ASP A 199 7.46 8.28 15.19
N VAL A 200 8.11 7.62 14.22
CA VAL A 200 7.41 7.04 13.04
C VAL A 200 6.47 5.93 13.50
N VAL A 201 6.95 5.05 14.39
CA VAL A 201 6.14 3.96 14.96
C VAL A 201 5.01 4.54 15.81
N ALA A 202 5.30 5.50 16.67
CA ALA A 202 4.29 6.15 17.50
C ALA A 202 3.19 6.80 16.65
N GLY A 203 3.56 7.55 15.61
CA GLY A 203 2.60 8.19 14.71
C GLY A 203 1.74 7.20 13.91
N TYR A 204 2.30 6.04 13.55
CA TYR A 204 1.57 4.94 12.91
C TYR A 204 0.55 4.33 13.88
N VAL A 205 0.99 4.01 15.10
CA VAL A 205 0.18 3.35 16.14
C VAL A 205 -0.93 4.27 16.64
N ASP A 206 -0.63 5.52 16.98
CA ASP A 206 -1.59 6.45 17.58
C ASP A 206 -2.77 6.76 16.66
N TYR A 207 -2.53 6.81 15.35
CA TYR A 207 -3.59 7.07 14.39
C TYR A 207 -4.61 5.92 14.30
N ASP A 208 -4.23 4.70 14.65
CA ASP A 208 -5.14 3.55 14.63
C ASP A 208 -6.22 3.60 15.72
N LEU A 209 -6.11 4.48 16.73
CA LEU A 209 -7.14 4.59 17.75
C LEU A 209 -8.27 5.54 17.37
N VAL A 210 -9.50 5.11 17.67
CA VAL A 210 -10.76 5.88 17.54
C VAL A 210 -11.63 5.72 18.76
N GLY A 211 -12.59 6.64 18.94
CA GLY A 211 -13.52 6.67 20.08
C GLY A 211 -13.07 7.65 21.14
N GLU A 212 -13.58 7.49 22.34
CA GLU A 212 -13.31 8.36 23.49
C GLU A 212 -12.72 7.55 24.66
N ALA A 213 -11.75 8.15 25.34
CA ALA A 213 -11.21 7.56 26.57
C ALA A 213 -12.31 7.39 27.65
N PRO A 214 -12.31 6.33 28.44
CA PRO A 214 -11.33 5.24 28.50
C PRO A 214 -11.67 4.01 27.62
N ALA A 215 -12.40 4.16 26.53
CA ALA A 215 -12.89 3.07 25.69
C ALA A 215 -12.46 3.24 24.22
N LEU A 216 -11.20 3.61 24.00
CA LEU A 216 -10.60 3.69 22.67
C LEU A 216 -10.52 2.33 22.03
N ARG A 217 -10.65 2.27 20.70
CA ARG A 217 -10.61 1.03 19.92
C ARG A 217 -9.76 1.20 18.66
N PRO A 218 -9.15 0.12 18.13
CA PRO A 218 -8.52 0.15 16.83
C PRO A 218 -9.50 0.57 15.73
N ALA A 219 -9.03 1.36 14.79
CA ALA A 219 -9.83 1.84 13.67
C ALA A 219 -10.09 0.76 12.62
N SER A 220 -9.25 -0.28 12.55
CA SER A 220 -9.44 -1.35 11.58
C SER A 220 -10.67 -2.20 11.93
N SER A 221 -11.58 -2.37 10.96
CA SER A 221 -12.76 -3.22 11.09
C SER A 221 -12.38 -4.70 11.00
N GLY A 222 -12.70 -5.49 12.05
CA GLY A 222 -12.49 -6.94 12.02
C GLY A 222 -13.19 -7.63 10.85
N THR A 223 -14.42 -7.20 10.51
CA THR A 223 -15.17 -7.72 9.36
C THR A 223 -14.45 -7.45 8.03
N ALA A 224 -13.89 -6.24 7.85
CA ALA A 224 -13.14 -5.91 6.66
C ALA A 224 -11.82 -6.70 6.58
N VAL A 225 -11.11 -6.82 7.70
CA VAL A 225 -9.85 -7.60 7.79
C VAL A 225 -10.11 -9.07 7.45
N SER A 226 -11.17 -9.67 8.02
CA SER A 226 -11.54 -11.06 7.75
C SER A 226 -11.89 -11.28 6.28
N ALA A 227 -12.71 -10.41 5.68
CA ALA A 227 -13.09 -10.53 4.28
C ALA A 227 -11.90 -10.42 3.33
N ASP A 228 -11.03 -9.42 3.56
CA ASP A 228 -9.89 -9.14 2.67
C ASP A 228 -8.79 -10.22 2.78
N SER A 229 -8.60 -10.84 3.95
CA SER A 229 -7.58 -11.86 4.14
C SER A 229 -7.83 -13.15 3.34
N LEU A 230 -9.08 -13.41 2.94
CA LEU A 230 -9.42 -14.54 2.06
C LEU A 230 -8.79 -14.41 0.67
N GLU A 231 -8.57 -13.18 0.19
CA GLU A 231 -8.05 -12.90 -1.15
C GLU A 231 -6.50 -12.75 -1.20
N LEU A 232 -5.79 -13.04 -0.10
CA LEU A 232 -4.32 -12.98 -0.06
C LEU A 232 -3.65 -14.26 -0.59
N TYR A 233 -4.41 -15.29 -0.85
CA TYR A 233 -3.96 -16.60 -1.37
C TYR A 233 -4.27 -16.74 -2.86
N GLU A 234 -3.94 -17.89 -3.46
CA GLU A 234 -4.30 -18.17 -4.86
C GLU A 234 -5.82 -18.16 -5.03
N GLY A 235 -6.31 -17.39 -6.00
CA GLY A 235 -7.73 -17.28 -6.36
C GLY A 235 -8.21 -15.84 -6.56
N GLY A 236 -9.47 -15.70 -6.98
CA GLY A 236 -10.17 -14.44 -7.13
C GLY A 236 -9.47 -13.39 -8.02
N PRO A 237 -9.70 -12.09 -7.77
CA PRO A 237 -9.20 -11.01 -8.63
C PRO A 237 -7.67 -10.98 -8.80
N LEU A 238 -6.92 -11.50 -7.81
CA LEU A 238 -5.47 -11.57 -7.90
C LEU A 238 -5.02 -12.64 -8.90
N ALA A 239 -5.68 -13.81 -8.91
CA ALA A 239 -5.38 -14.85 -9.89
C ALA A 239 -5.68 -14.37 -11.30
N ASP A 240 -6.79 -13.66 -11.51
CA ASP A 240 -7.16 -13.08 -12.80
C ASP A 240 -6.09 -12.10 -13.28
N ALA A 241 -5.56 -11.26 -12.37
CA ALA A 241 -4.51 -10.29 -12.67
C ALA A 241 -3.16 -10.93 -13.02
N LEU A 242 -2.79 -12.04 -12.38
CA LEU A 242 -1.46 -12.63 -12.50
C LEU A 242 -1.38 -13.79 -13.51
N ALA A 243 -2.49 -14.46 -13.81
CA ALA A 243 -2.51 -15.69 -14.61
C ALA A 243 -3.74 -15.83 -15.52
N GLY A 244 -4.57 -14.78 -15.65
CA GLY A 244 -5.75 -14.77 -16.52
C GLY A 244 -5.42 -14.68 -18.01
N ASP A 245 -6.42 -14.65 -18.85
CA ASP A 245 -6.30 -14.55 -20.33
C ASP A 245 -5.61 -13.24 -20.78
N HIS A 246 -5.67 -12.20 -19.95
CA HIS A 246 -5.01 -10.91 -20.14
C HIS A 246 -4.13 -10.60 -18.94
N PRO A 247 -2.95 -11.24 -18.81
CA PRO A 247 -2.08 -11.05 -17.66
C PRO A 247 -1.58 -9.60 -17.58
N LEU A 248 -1.22 -9.21 -16.37
CA LEU A 248 -0.68 -7.90 -16.07
C LEU A 248 0.56 -7.59 -16.92
N ASP A 249 0.48 -6.54 -17.74
CA ASP A 249 1.60 -6.04 -18.56
C ASP A 249 2.12 -4.70 -17.99
N VAL A 250 2.50 -4.72 -16.71
CA VAL A 250 3.05 -3.56 -16.01
C VAL A 250 4.35 -3.99 -15.34
N PRO A 251 5.47 -3.28 -15.59
CA PRO A 251 6.74 -3.58 -14.92
C PRO A 251 6.59 -3.55 -13.40
N LEU A 252 7.11 -4.58 -12.72
CA LEU A 252 6.96 -4.73 -11.28
C LEU A 252 8.26 -5.15 -10.59
N VAL A 253 8.46 -4.61 -9.39
CA VAL A 253 9.55 -5.01 -8.49
C VAL A 253 8.95 -5.35 -7.12
N LEU A 254 9.39 -6.47 -6.53
CA LEU A 254 9.05 -6.87 -5.17
C LEU A 254 10.26 -6.72 -4.27
N LEU A 255 10.13 -5.86 -3.24
CA LEU A 255 11.06 -5.76 -2.14
C LEU A 255 10.61 -6.71 -1.04
N ARG A 256 11.51 -7.60 -0.60
CA ARG A 256 11.23 -8.61 0.41
C ARG A 256 11.91 -8.29 1.73
N ALA A 257 11.15 -8.38 2.83
CA ALA A 257 11.70 -8.45 4.17
C ALA A 257 12.22 -9.88 4.46
N PRO A 258 13.42 -10.05 5.02
CA PRO A 258 13.94 -11.37 5.36
C PRO A 258 13.33 -11.95 6.63
N ARG A 259 12.59 -11.16 7.41
CA ARG A 259 11.92 -11.56 8.64
C ARG A 259 10.42 -11.29 8.54
N GLY A 260 9.62 -12.14 9.16
CA GLY A 260 8.17 -12.13 9.06
C GLY A 260 7.46 -11.08 9.91
N LEU A 261 6.15 -11.28 10.10
CA LEU A 261 5.26 -10.34 10.79
C LEU A 261 5.50 -10.27 12.31
N LEU A 262 6.01 -11.33 12.92
CA LEU A 262 6.37 -11.39 14.35
C LEU A 262 7.89 -11.36 14.55
N ASP A 263 8.61 -10.81 13.55
CA ASP A 263 10.07 -10.75 13.53
C ASP A 263 10.73 -12.14 13.55
N GLU A 264 10.03 -13.19 13.13
CA GLU A 264 10.57 -14.52 12.97
C GLU A 264 11.59 -14.59 11.80
N PRO A 265 12.54 -15.55 11.85
CA PRO A 265 13.55 -15.70 10.78
C PRO A 265 12.94 -16.06 9.42
N GLU A 266 11.76 -16.66 9.41
CA GLU A 266 11.04 -17.05 8.21
C GLU A 266 10.37 -15.81 7.60
N ALA A 267 10.79 -15.48 6.37
CA ALA A 267 10.19 -14.41 5.59
C ALA A 267 8.77 -14.80 5.14
N LEU A 268 7.92 -13.81 4.89
CA LEU A 268 6.59 -14.02 4.31
C LEU A 268 6.64 -14.79 2.99
N TYR A 269 7.68 -14.56 2.20
CA TYR A 269 7.96 -15.28 0.97
C TYR A 269 9.32 -15.98 1.06
N SER A 270 9.32 -17.31 0.98
CA SER A 270 10.57 -18.07 0.90
C SER A 270 11.26 -17.85 -0.47
N PRO A 271 12.58 -18.09 -0.58
CA PRO A 271 13.30 -18.04 -1.85
C PRO A 271 12.69 -18.98 -2.91
N GLU A 272 12.22 -20.17 -2.48
CA GLU A 272 11.61 -21.16 -3.33
C GLU A 272 10.26 -20.69 -3.87
N HIS A 273 9.42 -20.08 -3.03
CA HIS A 273 8.14 -19.49 -3.44
C HIS A 273 8.36 -18.37 -4.46
N LEU A 274 9.33 -17.49 -4.22
CA LEU A 274 9.70 -16.45 -5.18
C LEU A 274 10.25 -17.01 -6.49
N ALA A 275 10.97 -18.13 -6.47
CA ALA A 275 11.45 -18.77 -7.68
C ALA A 275 10.31 -19.29 -8.56
N VAL A 276 9.25 -19.87 -7.94
CA VAL A 276 8.02 -20.28 -8.64
C VAL A 276 7.35 -19.08 -9.31
N TRP A 277 7.18 -17.97 -8.59
CA TRP A 277 6.52 -16.79 -9.13
C TRP A 277 7.34 -16.06 -10.18
N ARG A 278 8.67 -16.02 -10.06
CA ARG A 278 9.53 -15.50 -11.14
C ARG A 278 9.45 -16.30 -12.43
N ALA A 279 9.22 -17.61 -12.33
CA ALA A 279 8.99 -18.45 -13.51
C ALA A 279 7.60 -18.18 -14.15
N ARG A 280 6.58 -17.89 -13.34
CA ARG A 280 5.22 -17.55 -13.81
C ARG A 280 5.11 -16.11 -14.32
N LEU A 281 5.89 -15.19 -13.76
CA LEU A 281 5.91 -13.76 -14.08
C LEU A 281 7.35 -13.34 -14.48
N PRO A 282 7.75 -13.53 -15.75
CA PRO A 282 9.11 -13.23 -16.20
C PRO A 282 9.58 -11.79 -15.97
N GLY A 283 8.62 -10.84 -15.87
CA GLY A 283 8.89 -9.43 -15.56
C GLY A 283 9.09 -9.13 -14.05
N LEU A 284 8.87 -10.10 -13.16
CA LEU A 284 9.00 -9.92 -11.72
C LEU A 284 10.48 -9.79 -11.32
N ARG A 285 10.88 -8.59 -10.92
CA ARG A 285 12.16 -8.34 -10.26
C ARG A 285 11.97 -8.47 -8.73
N THR A 286 12.92 -9.08 -8.05
CA THR A 286 12.89 -9.20 -6.58
C THR A 286 14.17 -8.62 -5.98
N ARG A 287 14.03 -7.97 -4.80
CA ARG A 287 15.13 -7.41 -4.03
C ARG A 287 14.92 -7.69 -2.55
N ASP A 288 15.89 -8.33 -1.92
CA ASP A 288 15.90 -8.49 -0.45
C ASP A 288 16.43 -7.21 0.21
N VAL A 289 15.81 -6.81 1.31
CA VAL A 289 16.23 -5.68 2.13
C VAL A 289 16.70 -6.19 3.49
N ALA A 290 18.00 -6.20 3.73
CA ALA A 290 18.58 -6.83 4.92
C ALA A 290 18.22 -6.08 6.24
N GLY A 291 18.16 -6.82 7.35
CA GLY A 291 18.07 -6.27 8.70
C GLY A 291 16.69 -5.71 9.09
N ILE A 292 15.64 -6.08 8.37
CA ILE A 292 14.28 -5.60 8.58
C ILE A 292 13.27 -6.75 8.64
N ASN A 293 12.09 -6.46 9.16
CA ASN A 293 10.92 -7.33 9.13
C ASN A 293 9.78 -6.72 8.30
N HIS A 294 8.68 -7.43 8.22
CA HIS A 294 7.49 -7.05 7.46
C HIS A 294 7.00 -5.62 7.71
N TYR A 295 7.06 -5.11 8.94
CA TYR A 295 6.62 -3.76 9.29
C TYR A 295 7.73 -2.72 9.11
N THR A 296 8.93 -3.04 9.57
CA THR A 296 10.03 -2.08 9.59
C THR A 296 10.58 -1.75 8.20
N ILE A 297 10.23 -2.53 7.18
CA ILE A 297 10.60 -2.28 5.77
C ILE A 297 10.11 -0.91 5.25
N ILE A 298 9.03 -0.38 5.79
CA ILE A 298 8.49 0.94 5.40
C ILE A 298 8.71 2.03 6.46
N MET A 299 9.38 1.71 7.58
CA MET A 299 9.53 2.62 8.72
C MET A 299 10.98 2.88 9.10
N SER A 300 11.83 1.85 9.07
CA SER A 300 13.24 1.97 9.44
C SER A 300 14.06 2.61 8.33
N PRO A 301 15.18 3.30 8.65
CA PRO A 301 16.02 3.96 7.65
C PRO A 301 16.44 3.06 6.49
N PRO A 302 16.97 1.81 6.68
CA PRO A 302 17.37 0.96 5.57
C PRO A 302 16.17 0.51 4.72
N GLY A 303 15.01 0.27 5.32
CA GLY A 303 13.79 -0.08 4.61
C GLY A 303 13.27 1.09 3.77
N VAL A 304 13.17 2.27 4.39
CA VAL A 304 12.75 3.51 3.72
C VAL A 304 13.66 3.86 2.54
N GLU A 305 14.98 3.76 2.71
CA GLU A 305 15.94 3.99 1.63
C GLU A 305 15.72 3.02 0.45
N ALA A 306 15.50 1.74 0.75
CA ALA A 306 15.26 0.73 -0.27
C ALA A 306 13.96 0.99 -1.04
N VAL A 307 12.86 1.27 -0.32
CA VAL A 307 11.53 1.52 -0.88
C VAL A 307 11.51 2.81 -1.69
N ALA A 308 12.01 3.91 -1.14
CA ALA A 308 12.10 5.19 -1.85
C ALA A 308 13.00 5.08 -3.09
N GLY A 309 14.14 4.41 -2.99
CA GLY A 309 15.05 4.20 -4.10
C GLY A 309 14.42 3.44 -5.28
N GLU A 310 13.65 2.36 -5.04
CA GLU A 310 12.94 1.65 -6.10
C GLU A 310 11.77 2.49 -6.65
N THR A 311 11.09 3.25 -5.81
CA THR A 311 10.02 4.14 -6.23
C THR A 311 10.54 5.27 -7.14
N LEU A 312 11.66 5.90 -6.81
CA LEU A 312 12.29 6.91 -7.65
C LEU A 312 12.79 6.32 -8.98
N ARG A 313 13.35 5.11 -8.97
CA ARG A 313 13.71 4.39 -10.22
C ARG A 313 12.49 4.10 -11.09
N ALA A 314 11.38 3.70 -10.49
CA ALA A 314 10.12 3.46 -11.19
C ALA A 314 9.59 4.75 -11.84
N LEU A 315 9.62 5.89 -11.14
CA LEU A 315 9.21 7.19 -11.67
C LEU A 315 10.13 7.66 -12.81
N ALA A 316 11.46 7.55 -12.64
CA ALA A 316 12.42 7.95 -13.67
C ALA A 316 12.25 7.15 -14.97
N ALA A 317 11.93 5.86 -14.86
CA ALA A 317 11.69 5.02 -16.03
C ALA A 317 10.39 5.39 -16.79
N VAL A 318 9.36 5.91 -16.10
CA VAL A 318 8.14 6.41 -16.76
C VAL A 318 8.44 7.62 -17.66
N THR A 319 9.32 8.52 -17.22
CA THR A 319 9.71 9.70 -18.01
C THR A 319 10.58 9.35 -19.22
N SER A 320 11.33 8.24 -19.19
CA SER A 320 12.15 7.78 -20.29
C SER A 320 11.39 7.00 -21.36
N ASP A 321 10.29 6.34 -21.02
CA ASP A 321 9.50 5.52 -21.95
C ASP A 321 8.63 6.37 -22.92
N GLY A 322 8.48 7.69 -22.70
CA GLY A 322 7.71 8.63 -23.52
C GLY A 322 6.18 8.36 -23.51
N PRO A 323 5.35 9.23 -24.09
CA PRO A 323 3.95 8.91 -24.32
C PRO A 323 3.88 7.76 -25.34
N GLY A 324 3.20 6.65 -24.98
CA GLY A 324 2.90 5.58 -25.90
C GLY A 324 2.19 6.12 -27.17
N PRO A 325 2.29 5.43 -28.32
CA PRO A 325 1.67 5.89 -29.56
C PRO A 325 0.18 6.12 -29.30
N ALA A 326 -0.28 7.35 -29.64
CA ALA A 326 -1.68 7.65 -29.68
C ALA A 326 -2.35 6.63 -30.64
N SER A 327 -3.38 5.94 -30.17
CA SER A 327 -4.22 5.12 -31.06
C SER A 327 -4.87 6.05 -32.07
N ASP A 328 -4.34 6.08 -33.30
CA ASP A 328 -5.03 6.67 -34.44
C ASP A 328 -6.31 5.87 -34.66
N GLU A 329 -7.41 6.34 -34.11
CA GLU A 329 -8.72 5.95 -34.60
C GLU A 329 -8.85 6.50 -36.03
N GLU A 330 -8.63 5.64 -36.99
CA GLU A 330 -8.96 5.88 -38.41
C GLU A 330 -10.47 6.15 -38.53
N VAL A 331 -10.80 7.43 -38.57
CA VAL A 331 -12.13 7.87 -39.02
C VAL A 331 -12.21 7.61 -40.52
N THR A 332 -12.66 6.42 -40.90
CA THR A 332 -13.11 6.17 -42.30
C THR A 332 -14.46 6.81 -42.50
N ALA A 333 -14.49 7.76 -43.40
CA ALA A 333 -15.67 8.44 -43.91
C ALA A 333 -16.56 7.49 -44.73
#